data_4766e14d6dc75138a0665d3dee6f4469
#
_entry.id   4766e14d6dc75138a0665d3dee6f4469
#
_cell.length_a   1.000
_cell.length_b   1.000
_cell.length_c   1.000
_cell.angle_alpha   90.00
_cell.angle_beta   90.00
_cell.angle_gamma   90.00
#
_symmetry.space_group_name_H-M   'P 1'
#
loop_
_entity.id
_entity.type
_entity.pdbx_description
1 polymer ?
#
loop_
_entity_poly.entity_id
_entity_poly.type
_entity_poly.pdbx_seq_one_letter_code
_entity_poly.pdbx_strand_id
1 'polypeptide(L)'
;MKSFQVAEFNAPLKEVDHPTPQPTGSQVLLKVKAAGVCHSDLHIWEGGYDLGHRRKPLSLKDRGVSLPRTMGHETVGEIVAFGPDLSATDKGDLKIGDVVLVYPWLGCGKCPTCVGGDENMCAIKPNALGVYCDGGYADHMTVPNAKYLINLNGLDPVTAAPYACSGVTTYSALKKVEKEFNTPIVVFGAGGLGLMLLTLLKAMGGKGAIVVDIDAKKREAAMTAGALATVDGKAPDALEQLQKAAGGPVRAVIDLVGSAQTTQL
;
A
#
# COMPACT_ATOMS: atom_id res chain seq x y z
N MET A 1 6.97 -4.23 -25.23
CA MET A 1 6.52 -3.42 -24.12
C MET A 1 7.67 -2.66 -23.51
N LYS A 2 7.42 -1.48 -22.97
CA LYS A 2 8.41 -0.71 -22.21
C LYS A 2 8.27 -0.98 -20.72
N SER A 3 9.39 -0.92 -19.99
CA SER A 3 9.44 -0.91 -18.54
C SER A 3 10.46 0.10 -18.04
N PHE A 4 10.26 0.61 -16.82
CA PHE A 4 11.19 1.51 -16.14
C PHE A 4 11.77 0.79 -14.94
N GLN A 5 13.07 0.57 -14.94
CA GLN A 5 13.75 -0.30 -13.99
C GLN A 5 14.75 0.44 -13.12
N VAL A 6 14.82 0.08 -11.85
CA VAL A 6 16.00 0.33 -11.02
C VAL A 6 17.06 -0.67 -11.47
N ALA A 7 18.04 -0.20 -12.22
CA ALA A 7 19.20 -1.00 -12.62
C ALA A 7 20.33 -0.91 -11.59
N GLU A 8 20.40 0.22 -10.89
CA GLU A 8 21.35 0.52 -9.82
C GLU A 8 20.66 1.41 -8.79
N PHE A 9 20.92 1.18 -7.51
CA PHE A 9 20.35 2.00 -6.44
C PHE A 9 20.83 3.46 -6.53
N ASN A 10 19.95 4.40 -6.23
CA ASN A 10 20.17 5.84 -6.29
C ASN A 10 20.52 6.40 -7.68
N ALA A 11 20.38 5.59 -8.75
CA ALA A 11 20.57 6.01 -10.12
C ALA A 11 19.24 6.29 -10.83
N PRO A 12 19.20 7.08 -11.92
CA PRO A 12 18.01 7.26 -12.72
C PRO A 12 17.43 5.93 -13.20
N LEU A 13 16.09 5.84 -13.26
CA LEU A 13 15.42 4.66 -13.80
C LEU A 13 15.83 4.45 -15.26
N LYS A 14 16.07 3.20 -15.62
CA LYS A 14 16.40 2.80 -16.99
C LYS A 14 15.16 2.37 -17.73
N GLU A 15 14.86 3.04 -18.85
CA GLU A 15 13.86 2.58 -19.80
C GLU A 15 14.43 1.37 -20.56
N VAL A 16 13.65 0.29 -20.64
CA VAL A 16 14.04 -0.96 -21.29
C VAL A 16 12.88 -1.48 -22.15
N ASP A 17 13.18 -1.83 -23.39
CA ASP A 17 12.24 -2.50 -24.28
C ASP A 17 12.34 -4.02 -24.17
N HIS A 18 11.21 -4.68 -24.03
CA HIS A 18 11.08 -6.13 -23.95
C HIS A 18 10.00 -6.64 -24.92
N PRO A 19 10.07 -7.90 -25.35
CA PRO A 19 8.89 -8.57 -25.88
C PRO A 19 7.76 -8.54 -24.84
N THR A 20 6.53 -8.33 -25.26
CA THR A 20 5.38 -8.47 -24.34
C THR A 20 5.29 -9.92 -23.89
N PRO A 21 5.29 -10.19 -22.57
CA PRO A 21 5.29 -11.57 -22.06
C PRO A 21 4.00 -12.28 -22.45
N GLN A 22 4.10 -13.59 -22.65
CA GLN A 22 2.93 -14.46 -22.77
C GLN A 22 2.68 -15.08 -21.39
N PRO A 23 1.44 -15.02 -20.86
CA PRO A 23 1.14 -15.62 -19.57
C PRO A 23 1.24 -17.15 -19.65
N THR A 24 1.96 -17.74 -18.70
CA THR A 24 2.14 -19.18 -18.58
C THR A 24 1.48 -19.70 -17.29
N GLY A 25 1.17 -20.98 -17.22
CA GLY A 25 0.53 -21.55 -16.04
C GLY A 25 -0.77 -20.82 -15.68
N SER A 26 -0.89 -20.42 -14.43
CA SER A 26 -2.05 -19.66 -13.92
C SER A 26 -1.90 -18.13 -14.01
N GLN A 27 -0.89 -17.64 -14.72
CA GLN A 27 -0.63 -16.20 -14.81
C GLN A 27 -1.73 -15.44 -15.55
N VAL A 28 -1.85 -14.16 -15.24
CA VAL A 28 -2.71 -13.22 -15.98
C VAL A 28 -1.84 -12.09 -16.50
N LEU A 29 -1.97 -11.77 -17.78
CA LEU A 29 -1.30 -10.63 -18.39
C LEU A 29 -2.25 -9.42 -18.35
N LEU A 30 -1.72 -8.32 -17.81
CA LEU A 30 -2.40 -7.03 -17.75
C LEU A 30 -1.72 -6.01 -18.65
N LYS A 31 -2.51 -5.19 -19.35
CA LYS A 31 -2.08 -3.91 -19.91
C LYS A 31 -2.27 -2.84 -18.85
N VAL A 32 -1.20 -2.23 -18.38
CA VAL A 32 -1.24 -1.25 -17.28
C VAL A 32 -2.00 0.00 -17.71
N LYS A 33 -2.92 0.44 -16.89
CA LYS A 33 -3.70 1.68 -17.06
C LYS A 33 -3.23 2.79 -16.12
N ALA A 34 -2.84 2.41 -14.90
CA ALA A 34 -2.29 3.31 -13.91
C ALA A 34 -1.38 2.56 -12.95
N ALA A 35 -0.33 3.23 -12.51
CA ALA A 35 0.53 2.76 -11.44
C ALA A 35 0.82 3.93 -10.49
N GLY A 36 0.43 3.80 -9.23
CA GLY A 36 0.69 4.80 -8.21
C GLY A 36 2.16 4.84 -7.82
N VAL A 37 2.58 5.98 -7.26
CA VAL A 37 3.91 6.17 -6.69
C VAL A 37 3.79 6.26 -5.18
N CYS A 38 4.37 5.30 -4.49
CA CYS A 38 4.39 5.19 -3.05
C CYS A 38 5.76 5.59 -2.49
N HIS A 39 5.80 5.99 -1.22
CA HIS A 39 7.07 6.23 -0.53
C HIS A 39 7.95 4.97 -0.49
N SER A 40 7.34 3.79 -0.50
CA SER A 40 8.07 2.52 -0.59
C SER A 40 8.86 2.35 -1.89
N ASP A 41 8.41 2.97 -2.99
CA ASP A 41 9.18 2.93 -4.26
C ASP A 41 10.49 3.74 -4.14
N LEU A 42 10.49 4.83 -3.34
CA LEU A 42 11.72 5.56 -3.03
C LEU A 42 12.69 4.68 -2.24
N HIS A 43 12.21 3.95 -1.23
CA HIS A 43 13.05 3.03 -0.47
C HIS A 43 13.61 1.90 -1.33
N ILE A 44 12.84 1.41 -2.31
CA ILE A 44 13.31 0.39 -3.26
C ILE A 44 14.40 0.99 -4.16
N TRP A 45 14.19 2.21 -4.62
CA TRP A 45 15.15 2.95 -5.44
C TRP A 45 16.44 3.26 -4.66
N GLU A 46 16.34 3.64 -3.37
CA GLU A 46 17.45 3.86 -2.45
C GLU A 46 18.16 2.57 -2.04
N GLY A 47 17.49 1.42 -2.14
CA GLY A 47 18.02 0.11 -1.78
C GLY A 47 17.88 -0.26 -0.30
N GLY A 48 17.07 0.49 0.49
CA GLY A 48 16.91 0.18 1.90
C GLY A 48 16.08 1.16 2.70
N TYR A 49 16.00 0.90 3.98
CA TYR A 49 15.30 1.74 4.95
C TYR A 49 16.28 2.25 6.01
N ASP A 50 16.28 3.55 6.25
CA ASP A 50 16.91 4.10 7.45
C ASP A 50 16.00 3.83 8.66
N LEU A 51 16.48 3.02 9.59
CA LEU A 51 15.73 2.66 10.81
C LEU A 51 15.94 3.67 11.96
N GLY A 52 16.59 4.80 11.67
CA GLY A 52 16.89 5.84 12.64
C GLY A 52 17.95 5.43 13.69
N HIS A 53 18.18 6.34 14.62
CA HIS A 53 19.22 6.32 15.65
C HIS A 53 19.89 4.99 15.96
N ARG A 54 21.17 4.87 15.62
CA ARG A 54 22.08 3.78 16.00
C ARG A 54 21.73 2.39 15.49
N ARG A 55 20.71 2.24 14.63
CA ARG A 55 20.43 0.98 13.95
C ARG A 55 21.11 0.95 12.60
N LYS A 56 21.65 -0.20 12.22
CA LYS A 56 22.15 -0.42 10.87
C LYS A 56 20.97 -0.28 9.89
N PRO A 57 21.11 0.49 8.80
CA PRO A 57 20.07 0.57 7.77
C PRO A 57 19.69 -0.84 7.29
N LEU A 58 18.42 -1.03 7.01
CA LEU A 58 17.92 -2.30 6.51
C LEU A 58 18.15 -2.35 5.01
N SER A 59 19.06 -3.21 4.56
CA SER A 59 19.35 -3.43 3.14
C SER A 59 18.27 -4.29 2.48
N LEU A 60 17.68 -3.80 1.39
CA LEU A 60 16.73 -4.59 0.59
C LEU A 60 17.44 -5.70 -0.20
N LYS A 61 18.69 -5.50 -0.58
CA LYS A 61 19.53 -6.56 -1.18
C LYS A 61 19.69 -7.75 -0.24
N ASP A 62 19.96 -7.50 1.05
CA ASP A 62 20.10 -8.54 2.05
C ASP A 62 18.77 -9.25 2.33
N ARG A 63 17.64 -8.62 1.98
CA ARG A 63 16.31 -9.19 2.06
C ARG A 63 15.84 -9.90 0.78
N GLY A 64 16.69 -10.02 -0.22
CA GLY A 64 16.41 -10.76 -1.43
C GLY A 64 15.83 -9.95 -2.58
N VAL A 65 15.83 -8.61 -2.50
CA VAL A 65 15.53 -7.76 -3.65
C VAL A 65 16.72 -7.79 -4.59
N SER A 66 16.49 -8.22 -5.83
CA SER A 66 17.50 -8.28 -6.90
C SER A 66 17.26 -7.18 -7.93
N LEU A 67 18.33 -6.65 -8.48
CA LEU A 67 18.31 -5.73 -9.61
C LEU A 67 18.72 -6.44 -10.93
N PRO A 68 18.26 -6.00 -12.10
CA PRO A 68 17.32 -4.89 -12.28
C PRO A 68 15.91 -5.24 -11.79
N ARG A 69 15.14 -4.21 -11.41
CA ARG A 69 13.78 -4.38 -10.89
C ARG A 69 12.82 -3.34 -11.48
N THR A 70 11.72 -3.78 -12.09
CA THR A 70 10.59 -2.93 -12.44
C THR A 70 9.75 -2.74 -11.17
N MET A 71 9.68 -1.50 -10.67
CA MET A 71 8.89 -1.17 -9.48
C MET A 71 7.40 -1.02 -9.81
N GLY A 72 6.63 -0.48 -8.88
CA GLY A 72 5.20 -0.20 -9.03
C GLY A 72 4.33 -1.31 -8.44
N HIS A 73 3.95 -1.15 -7.17
CA HIS A 73 3.10 -2.09 -6.42
C HIS A 73 1.66 -1.59 -6.26
N GLU A 74 1.36 -0.42 -6.77
CA GLU A 74 0.02 0.18 -6.80
C GLU A 74 -0.52 0.18 -8.24
N THR A 75 -0.87 -1.01 -8.77
CA THR A 75 -1.14 -1.17 -10.19
C THR A 75 -2.61 -1.45 -10.47
N VAL A 76 -3.14 -0.76 -11.46
CA VAL A 76 -4.41 -1.06 -12.14
C VAL A 76 -4.12 -1.39 -13.59
N GLY A 77 -4.71 -2.45 -14.10
CA GLY A 77 -4.55 -2.87 -15.49
C GLY A 77 -5.81 -3.49 -16.07
N GLU A 78 -5.84 -3.57 -17.40
CA GLU A 78 -6.86 -4.28 -18.16
C GLU A 78 -6.36 -5.70 -18.44
N ILE A 79 -7.19 -6.70 -18.19
CA ILE A 79 -6.87 -8.10 -18.49
C ILE A 79 -6.82 -8.28 -20.01
N VAL A 80 -5.65 -8.71 -20.52
CA VAL A 80 -5.47 -8.95 -21.97
C VAL A 80 -5.27 -10.42 -22.32
N ALA A 81 -4.80 -11.25 -21.39
CA ALA A 81 -4.70 -12.68 -21.59
C ALA A 81 -4.66 -13.44 -20.25
N PHE A 82 -5.11 -14.70 -20.29
CA PHE A 82 -5.00 -15.66 -19.21
C PHE A 82 -4.04 -16.77 -19.60
N GLY A 83 -3.26 -17.25 -18.64
CA GLY A 83 -2.45 -18.45 -18.82
C GLY A 83 -3.30 -19.72 -18.95
N PRO A 84 -2.77 -20.77 -19.64
CA PRO A 84 -3.54 -21.93 -19.99
C PRO A 84 -4.00 -22.80 -18.81
N ASP A 85 -3.33 -22.71 -17.66
CA ASP A 85 -3.62 -23.56 -16.49
C ASP A 85 -4.42 -22.80 -15.40
N LEU A 86 -4.94 -21.61 -15.72
CA LEU A 86 -5.73 -20.86 -14.75
C LEU A 86 -7.06 -21.57 -14.49
N SER A 87 -7.29 -21.94 -13.22
CA SER A 87 -8.51 -22.63 -12.82
C SER A 87 -9.74 -21.73 -12.98
N ALA A 88 -10.89 -22.34 -13.26
CA ALA A 88 -12.16 -21.63 -13.30
C ALA A 88 -12.50 -20.99 -11.94
N THR A 89 -12.12 -21.64 -10.85
CA THR A 89 -12.31 -21.12 -9.48
C THR A 89 -11.50 -19.85 -9.23
N ASP A 90 -10.22 -19.84 -9.61
CA ASP A 90 -9.37 -18.66 -9.43
C ASP A 90 -9.74 -17.53 -10.38
N LYS A 91 -10.18 -17.86 -11.57
CA LYS A 91 -10.65 -16.89 -12.56
C LYS A 91 -11.95 -16.20 -12.13
N GLY A 92 -12.87 -16.95 -11.52
CA GLY A 92 -14.20 -16.46 -11.18
C GLY A 92 -14.89 -15.84 -12.40
N ASP A 93 -15.51 -14.68 -12.19
CA ASP A 93 -16.23 -13.92 -13.25
C ASP A 93 -15.33 -13.01 -14.09
N LEU A 94 -14.02 -12.99 -13.83
CA LEU A 94 -13.08 -12.14 -14.58
C LEU A 94 -12.96 -12.57 -16.04
N LYS A 95 -12.91 -11.59 -16.93
CA LYS A 95 -12.82 -11.77 -18.39
C LYS A 95 -11.81 -10.79 -19.00
N ILE A 96 -11.38 -11.09 -20.20
CA ILE A 96 -10.56 -10.19 -21.02
C ILE A 96 -11.32 -8.87 -21.20
N GLY A 97 -10.61 -7.76 -21.01
CA GLY A 97 -11.15 -6.40 -21.05
C GLY A 97 -11.57 -5.86 -19.68
N ASP A 98 -11.67 -6.68 -18.63
CA ASP A 98 -11.96 -6.17 -17.29
C ASP A 98 -10.79 -5.32 -16.78
N VAL A 99 -11.13 -4.21 -16.14
CA VAL A 99 -10.16 -3.34 -15.47
C VAL A 99 -10.09 -3.73 -14.00
N VAL A 100 -8.90 -4.09 -13.55
CA VAL A 100 -8.66 -4.71 -12.24
C VAL A 100 -7.55 -4.00 -11.46
N LEU A 101 -7.73 -3.93 -10.15
CA LEU A 101 -6.68 -3.58 -9.21
C LEU A 101 -5.87 -4.82 -8.87
N VAL A 102 -4.56 -4.69 -8.82
CA VAL A 102 -3.65 -5.77 -8.45
C VAL A 102 -3.36 -5.73 -6.96
N TYR A 103 -3.72 -6.78 -6.22
CA TYR A 103 -3.26 -6.97 -4.85
C TYR A 103 -1.79 -7.41 -4.86
N PRO A 104 -0.86 -6.59 -4.34
CA PRO A 104 0.56 -6.82 -4.59
C PRO A 104 1.22 -7.86 -3.67
N TRP A 105 0.60 -8.19 -2.54
CA TRP A 105 1.18 -9.09 -1.55
C TRP A 105 0.93 -10.54 -1.90
N LEU A 106 2.00 -11.29 -2.11
CA LEU A 106 1.95 -12.68 -2.55
C LEU A 106 2.47 -13.60 -1.45
N GLY A 107 1.71 -14.63 -1.13
CA GLY A 107 2.13 -15.68 -0.22
C GLY A 107 2.59 -16.94 -0.94
N CYS A 108 3.07 -17.92 -0.18
CA CYS A 108 3.41 -19.25 -0.73
C CYS A 108 2.16 -20.12 -0.99
N GLY A 109 0.98 -19.69 -0.53
CA GLY A 109 -0.30 -20.37 -0.68
C GLY A 109 -0.47 -21.66 0.12
N LYS A 110 0.54 -22.13 0.87
CA LYS A 110 0.53 -23.46 1.51
C LYS A 110 0.94 -23.51 2.98
N CYS A 111 1.55 -22.44 3.51
CA CYS A 111 1.83 -22.39 4.95
C CYS A 111 0.55 -22.08 5.75
N PRO A 112 0.49 -22.39 7.05
CA PRO A 112 -0.69 -22.14 7.87
C PRO A 112 -1.21 -20.69 7.79
N THR A 113 -0.31 -19.72 7.75
CA THR A 113 -0.64 -18.29 7.60
C THR A 113 -1.35 -18.02 6.27
N CYS A 114 -0.81 -18.52 5.16
CA CYS A 114 -1.43 -18.33 3.84
C CYS A 114 -2.78 -19.06 3.73
N VAL A 115 -2.87 -20.28 4.25
CA VAL A 115 -4.13 -21.05 4.26
C VAL A 115 -5.18 -20.37 5.13
N GLY A 116 -4.76 -19.68 6.18
CA GLY A 116 -5.61 -18.86 7.04
C GLY A 116 -6.09 -17.54 6.41
N GLY A 117 -5.61 -17.19 5.19
CA GLY A 117 -6.00 -15.97 4.47
C GLY A 117 -5.03 -14.80 4.61
N ASP A 118 -3.99 -14.91 5.43
CA ASP A 118 -3.02 -13.84 5.70
C ASP A 118 -1.76 -13.98 4.82
N GLU A 119 -1.92 -14.07 3.49
CA GLU A 119 -0.79 -14.26 2.56
C GLU A 119 0.27 -13.16 2.64
N ASN A 120 -0.13 -11.93 2.97
CA ASN A 120 0.76 -10.79 3.23
C ASN A 120 1.71 -11.03 4.42
N MET A 121 1.36 -11.93 5.32
CA MET A 121 2.16 -12.33 6.49
C MET A 121 2.86 -13.68 6.31
N CYS A 122 3.06 -14.12 5.06
CA CYS A 122 3.68 -15.39 4.75
C CYS A 122 5.05 -15.53 5.42
N ALA A 123 5.19 -16.53 6.31
CA ALA A 123 6.42 -16.77 7.05
C ALA A 123 7.50 -17.52 6.24
N ILE A 124 7.12 -18.20 5.15
CA ILE A 124 8.04 -19.04 4.37
C ILE A 124 8.68 -18.27 3.23
N LYS A 125 7.87 -17.61 2.42
CA LYS A 125 8.33 -16.88 1.23
C LYS A 125 7.45 -15.65 1.02
N PRO A 126 7.62 -14.60 1.84
CA PRO A 126 6.94 -13.33 1.58
C PRO A 126 7.40 -12.80 0.23
N ASN A 127 6.47 -12.34 -0.58
CA ASN A 127 6.74 -11.80 -1.89
C ASN A 127 5.81 -10.62 -2.17
N ALA A 128 6.22 -9.70 -3.03
CA ALA A 128 5.40 -8.58 -3.42
C ALA A 128 5.76 -8.12 -4.84
N LEU A 129 4.73 -7.87 -5.64
CA LEU A 129 4.84 -7.28 -6.96
C LEU A 129 5.43 -5.85 -6.82
N GLY A 130 6.34 -5.50 -7.72
CA GLY A 130 7.05 -4.22 -7.68
C GLY A 130 8.17 -4.13 -6.63
N VAL A 131 8.38 -5.17 -5.81
CA VAL A 131 9.43 -5.24 -4.77
C VAL A 131 10.35 -6.42 -5.01
N TYR A 132 9.86 -7.65 -4.82
CA TYR A 132 10.64 -8.89 -5.01
C TYR A 132 10.50 -9.48 -6.42
N CYS A 133 9.46 -9.12 -7.13
CA CYS A 133 9.24 -9.42 -8.55
C CYS A 133 8.76 -8.16 -9.27
N ASP A 134 8.77 -8.19 -10.59
CA ASP A 134 8.46 -7.01 -11.40
C ASP A 134 7.02 -6.54 -11.21
N GLY A 135 6.84 -5.22 -11.21
CA GLY A 135 5.60 -4.51 -10.95
C GLY A 135 5.10 -3.71 -12.15
N GLY A 136 4.30 -2.68 -11.85
CA GLY A 136 3.50 -1.95 -12.83
C GLY A 136 4.15 -0.74 -13.49
N TYR A 137 5.42 -0.42 -13.24
CA TYR A 137 6.10 0.66 -14.00
C TYR A 137 6.51 0.16 -15.37
N ALA A 138 5.52 -0.31 -16.12
CA ALA A 138 5.65 -0.89 -17.45
C ALA A 138 4.32 -0.78 -18.22
N ASP A 139 4.37 -0.99 -19.53
CA ASP A 139 3.14 -1.05 -20.36
C ASP A 139 2.27 -2.27 -20.01
N HIS A 140 2.91 -3.38 -19.63
CA HIS A 140 2.26 -4.64 -19.27
C HIS A 140 2.94 -5.26 -18.07
N MET A 141 2.18 -6.04 -17.29
CA MET A 141 2.72 -6.85 -16.22
C MET A 141 2.02 -8.21 -16.16
N THR A 142 2.73 -9.22 -15.65
CA THR A 142 2.14 -10.52 -15.32
C THR A 142 1.84 -10.61 -13.84
N VAL A 143 0.65 -11.07 -13.49
CA VAL A 143 0.23 -11.40 -12.14
C VAL A 143 0.18 -12.91 -12.00
N PRO A 144 0.70 -13.51 -10.92
CA PRO A 144 0.83 -14.97 -10.83
C PRO A 144 -0.47 -15.77 -10.89
N ASN A 145 -1.58 -15.16 -10.44
CA ASN A 145 -2.89 -15.80 -10.44
C ASN A 145 -3.99 -14.75 -10.36
N ALA A 146 -5.15 -15.06 -10.94
CA ALA A 146 -6.32 -14.17 -10.97
C ALA A 146 -6.91 -13.87 -9.57
N LYS A 147 -6.66 -14.70 -8.57
CA LYS A 147 -7.09 -14.44 -7.18
C LYS A 147 -6.52 -13.14 -6.58
N TYR A 148 -5.44 -12.60 -7.14
CA TYR A 148 -4.86 -11.33 -6.75
C TYR A 148 -5.45 -10.12 -7.49
N LEU A 149 -6.49 -10.34 -8.31
CA LEU A 149 -7.13 -9.32 -9.12
C LEU A 149 -8.50 -8.96 -8.55
N ILE A 150 -8.75 -7.68 -8.40
CA ILE A 150 -10.00 -7.14 -7.87
C ILE A 150 -10.63 -6.28 -8.96
N ASN A 151 -11.83 -6.66 -9.43
CA ASN A 151 -12.53 -5.88 -10.43
C ASN A 151 -12.86 -4.49 -9.87
N LEU A 152 -12.55 -3.44 -10.62
CA LEU A 152 -12.82 -2.06 -10.21
C LEU A 152 -14.29 -1.67 -10.28
N ASN A 153 -15.13 -2.43 -10.98
CA ASN A 153 -16.56 -2.16 -11.12
C ASN A 153 -16.87 -0.70 -11.52
N GLY A 154 -16.07 -0.16 -12.43
CA GLY A 154 -16.24 1.20 -12.95
C GLY A 154 -15.55 2.31 -12.16
N LEU A 155 -14.81 2.02 -11.12
CA LEU A 155 -13.95 3.02 -10.47
C LEU A 155 -12.86 3.50 -11.44
N ASP A 156 -12.52 4.78 -11.33
CA ASP A 156 -11.44 5.36 -12.13
C ASP A 156 -10.08 4.72 -11.78
N PRO A 157 -9.33 4.21 -12.76
CA PRO A 157 -8.04 3.54 -12.55
C PRO A 157 -7.00 4.36 -11.81
N VAL A 158 -6.93 5.67 -12.08
CA VAL A 158 -5.92 6.55 -11.48
C VAL A 158 -6.17 6.74 -9.98
N THR A 159 -7.43 6.97 -9.62
CA THR A 159 -7.84 7.12 -8.22
C THR A 159 -7.81 5.81 -7.44
N ALA A 160 -8.03 4.68 -8.12
CA ALA A 160 -8.07 3.37 -7.48
C ALA A 160 -6.68 2.75 -7.24
N ALA A 161 -5.67 3.10 -8.04
CA ALA A 161 -4.34 2.51 -7.95
C ALA A 161 -3.75 2.53 -6.51
N PRO A 162 -3.80 3.64 -5.75
CA PRO A 162 -3.29 3.68 -4.37
C PRO A 162 -4.01 2.74 -3.39
N TYR A 163 -5.21 2.22 -3.73
CA TYR A 163 -5.91 1.29 -2.85
C TYR A 163 -5.16 -0.03 -2.66
N ALA A 164 -4.31 -0.41 -3.62
CA ALA A 164 -3.47 -1.59 -3.52
C ALA A 164 -2.42 -1.50 -2.39
N CYS A 165 -2.04 -0.30 -1.97
CA CYS A 165 -1.07 -0.07 -0.89
C CYS A 165 -1.69 0.72 0.26
N SER A 166 -1.94 2.03 0.09
CA SER A 166 -2.47 2.87 1.16
C SER A 166 -3.86 2.42 1.62
N GLY A 167 -4.73 1.99 0.71
CA GLY A 167 -6.05 1.48 1.04
C GLY A 167 -5.98 0.21 1.89
N VAL A 168 -5.29 -0.81 1.41
CA VAL A 168 -5.13 -2.09 2.14
C VAL A 168 -4.43 -1.90 3.49
N THR A 169 -3.40 -1.07 3.55
CA THR A 169 -2.63 -0.81 4.78
C THR A 169 -3.50 -0.15 5.84
N THR A 170 -4.21 0.91 5.47
CA THR A 170 -5.04 1.66 6.42
C THR A 170 -6.30 0.90 6.80
N TYR A 171 -6.90 0.13 5.88
CA TYR A 171 -8.00 -0.79 6.19
C TYR A 171 -7.57 -1.83 7.22
N SER A 172 -6.40 -2.47 7.02
CA SER A 172 -5.86 -3.45 7.98
C SER A 172 -5.59 -2.84 9.35
N ALA A 173 -5.08 -1.60 9.41
CA ALA A 173 -4.88 -0.88 10.67
C ALA A 173 -6.22 -0.59 11.38
N LEU A 174 -7.21 -0.09 10.64
CA LEU A 174 -8.55 0.19 11.16
C LEU A 174 -9.24 -1.06 11.71
N LYS A 175 -9.12 -2.19 11.02
CA LYS A 175 -9.68 -3.47 11.51
C LYS A 175 -9.12 -3.89 12.87
N LYS A 176 -7.88 -3.52 13.20
CA LYS A 176 -7.28 -3.83 14.51
C LYS A 176 -7.88 -3.01 15.66
N VAL A 177 -8.43 -1.85 15.35
CA VAL A 177 -9.01 -0.91 16.32
C VAL A 177 -10.53 -0.73 16.16
N GLU A 178 -11.19 -1.55 15.36
CA GLU A 178 -12.62 -1.44 15.03
C GLU A 178 -13.52 -1.44 16.27
N LYS A 179 -13.13 -2.13 17.32
CA LYS A 179 -13.86 -2.15 18.61
C LYS A 179 -13.96 -0.78 19.27
N GLU A 180 -13.07 0.15 18.93
CA GLU A 180 -12.96 1.48 19.50
C GLU A 180 -13.63 2.56 18.64
N PHE A 181 -14.34 2.19 17.56
CA PHE A 181 -14.94 3.13 16.61
C PHE A 181 -16.03 4.03 17.20
N ASN A 182 -16.55 3.71 18.39
CA ASN A 182 -17.49 4.55 19.14
C ASN A 182 -16.81 5.76 19.81
N THR A 183 -15.48 5.81 19.82
CA THR A 183 -14.68 6.92 20.35
C THR A 183 -13.81 7.50 19.24
N PRO A 184 -13.36 8.78 19.36
CA PRO A 184 -12.36 9.30 18.44
C PRO A 184 -11.07 8.48 18.52
N ILE A 185 -10.50 8.14 17.36
CA ILE A 185 -9.16 7.56 17.30
C ILE A 185 -8.13 8.67 17.05
N VAL A 186 -6.87 8.44 17.45
CA VAL A 186 -5.78 9.38 17.17
C VAL A 186 -4.93 8.81 16.03
N VAL A 187 -4.61 9.67 15.07
CA VAL A 187 -3.79 9.30 13.90
C VAL A 187 -2.60 10.24 13.80
N PHE A 188 -1.40 9.69 13.83
CA PHE A 188 -0.18 10.43 13.54
C PHE A 188 0.12 10.33 12.05
N GLY A 189 0.23 11.51 11.41
CA GLY A 189 0.51 11.67 9.99
C GLY A 189 -0.73 11.92 9.14
N ALA A 190 -0.74 13.07 8.45
CA ALA A 190 -1.77 13.49 7.51
C ALA A 190 -1.31 13.45 6.05
N GLY A 191 -0.39 12.53 5.72
CA GLY A 191 0.01 12.23 4.36
C GLY A 191 -1.01 11.34 3.62
N GLY A 192 -0.61 10.72 2.52
CA GLY A 192 -1.49 9.86 1.71
C GLY A 192 -2.18 8.75 2.53
N LEU A 193 -1.44 8.08 3.43
CA LEU A 193 -2.01 7.09 4.35
C LEU A 193 -3.04 7.71 5.30
N GLY A 194 -2.75 8.86 5.90
CA GLY A 194 -3.66 9.53 6.84
C GLY A 194 -4.96 9.96 6.18
N LEU A 195 -4.90 10.56 5.00
CA LEU A 195 -6.08 10.96 4.24
C LEU A 195 -6.93 9.75 3.79
N MET A 196 -6.26 8.67 3.35
CA MET A 196 -6.93 7.41 3.02
C MET A 196 -7.61 6.81 4.25
N LEU A 197 -6.94 6.82 5.41
CA LEU A 197 -7.49 6.32 6.67
C LEU A 197 -8.75 7.08 7.07
N LEU A 198 -8.77 8.41 6.97
CA LEU A 198 -9.96 9.22 7.27
C LEU A 198 -11.15 8.83 6.39
N THR A 199 -10.91 8.63 5.10
CA THR A 199 -11.92 8.21 4.14
C THR A 199 -12.49 6.84 4.51
N LEU A 200 -11.63 5.87 4.79
CA LEU A 200 -12.04 4.52 5.16
C LEU A 200 -12.72 4.47 6.53
N LEU A 201 -12.20 5.19 7.53
CA LEU A 201 -12.81 5.26 8.86
C LEU A 201 -14.27 5.74 8.79
N LYS A 202 -14.51 6.77 7.98
CA LYS A 202 -15.87 7.27 7.71
C LYS A 202 -16.74 6.21 7.03
N ALA A 203 -16.23 5.55 6.00
CA ALA A 203 -16.94 4.49 5.27
C ALA A 203 -17.26 3.27 6.17
N MET A 204 -16.40 2.98 7.14
CA MET A 204 -16.57 1.89 8.11
C MET A 204 -17.45 2.28 9.31
N GLY A 205 -17.99 3.51 9.34
CA GLY A 205 -18.91 3.97 10.40
C GLY A 205 -18.23 4.40 11.69
N GLY A 206 -16.91 4.66 11.66
CA GLY A 206 -16.20 5.15 12.83
C GLY A 206 -16.56 6.60 13.16
N LYS A 207 -16.49 6.95 14.47
CA LYS A 207 -16.83 8.30 14.97
C LYS A 207 -15.97 9.41 14.37
N GLY A 208 -14.75 9.09 13.94
CA GLY A 208 -13.79 10.01 13.34
C GLY A 208 -12.42 9.97 14.01
N ALA A 209 -11.51 10.78 13.51
CA ALA A 209 -10.13 10.82 14.01
C ALA A 209 -9.68 12.23 14.36
N ILE A 210 -8.82 12.32 15.37
CA ILE A 210 -7.98 13.48 15.67
C ILE A 210 -6.63 13.21 14.99
N VAL A 211 -6.19 14.13 14.13
CA VAL A 211 -4.98 13.93 13.34
C VAL A 211 -3.85 14.82 13.85
N VAL A 212 -2.71 14.21 14.12
CA VAL A 212 -1.50 14.91 14.55
C VAL A 212 -0.51 14.96 13.37
N ASP A 213 -0.12 16.15 12.96
CA ASP A 213 0.91 16.36 11.94
C ASP A 213 1.65 17.67 12.20
N ILE A 214 2.93 17.72 11.84
CA ILE A 214 3.78 18.92 12.01
C ILE A 214 3.60 19.95 10.90
N ASP A 215 3.03 19.55 9.76
CA ASP A 215 2.82 20.40 8.58
C ASP A 215 1.40 20.99 8.60
N ALA A 216 1.33 22.32 8.60
CA ALA A 216 0.05 23.05 8.65
C ALA A 216 -0.84 22.77 7.44
N LYS A 217 -0.27 22.65 6.22
CA LYS A 217 -1.04 22.34 5.00
C LYS A 217 -1.64 20.94 5.04
N LYS A 218 -0.88 19.98 5.59
CA LYS A 218 -1.39 18.61 5.77
C LYS A 218 -2.50 18.58 6.81
N ARG A 219 -2.39 19.34 7.92
CA ARG A 219 -3.47 19.45 8.90
C ARG A 219 -4.74 20.06 8.29
N GLU A 220 -4.62 21.08 7.43
CA GLU A 220 -5.74 21.66 6.69
C GLU A 220 -6.40 20.64 5.76
N ALA A 221 -5.59 19.88 5.00
CA ALA A 221 -6.08 18.78 4.16
C ALA A 221 -6.81 17.70 4.98
N ALA A 222 -6.31 17.36 6.16
CA ALA A 222 -6.97 16.41 7.06
C ALA A 222 -8.33 16.93 7.55
N MET A 223 -8.45 18.20 7.89
CA MET A 223 -9.75 18.82 8.23
C MET A 223 -10.72 18.76 7.06
N THR A 224 -10.26 19.06 5.86
CA THR A 224 -11.06 18.97 4.62
C THR A 224 -11.51 17.53 4.36
N ALA A 225 -10.67 16.53 4.66
CA ALA A 225 -10.98 15.11 4.55
C ALA A 225 -11.90 14.57 5.66
N GLY A 226 -12.28 15.41 6.63
CA GLY A 226 -13.25 15.06 7.69
C GLY A 226 -12.63 14.64 9.02
N ALA A 227 -11.39 15.05 9.32
CA ALA A 227 -10.86 14.92 10.66
C ALA A 227 -11.71 15.72 11.67
N LEU A 228 -11.91 15.19 12.88
CA LEU A 228 -12.65 15.87 13.95
C LEU A 228 -11.88 17.08 14.47
N ALA A 229 -10.57 16.96 14.55
CA ALA A 229 -9.65 18.02 14.94
C ALA A 229 -8.24 17.69 14.41
N THR A 230 -7.38 18.69 14.38
CA THR A 230 -5.97 18.51 14.10
C THR A 230 -5.10 19.13 15.19
N VAL A 231 -3.94 18.56 15.45
CA VAL A 231 -2.97 19.02 16.44
C VAL A 231 -1.60 19.16 15.77
N ASP A 232 -0.89 20.26 16.09
CA ASP A 232 0.50 20.39 15.70
C ASP A 232 1.39 19.55 16.61
N GLY A 233 1.98 18.48 16.07
CA GLY A 233 2.85 17.58 16.81
C GLY A 233 4.14 18.23 17.36
N LYS A 234 4.47 19.47 16.94
CA LYS A 234 5.58 20.26 17.48
C LYS A 234 5.16 21.27 18.56
N ALA A 235 3.87 21.45 18.77
CA ALA A 235 3.41 22.39 19.80
C ALA A 235 3.83 21.89 21.20
N PRO A 236 4.32 22.78 22.08
CA PRO A 236 4.75 22.37 23.42
C PRO A 236 3.61 21.81 24.27
N ASP A 237 2.37 22.15 23.93
CA ASP A 237 1.13 21.69 24.56
C ASP A 237 0.35 20.68 23.69
N ALA A 238 1.01 20.02 22.72
CA ALA A 238 0.37 19.09 21.79
C ALA A 238 -0.45 18.00 22.50
N LEU A 239 0.06 17.43 23.59
CA LEU A 239 -0.64 16.41 24.37
C LEU A 239 -1.92 16.96 25.02
N GLU A 240 -1.87 18.18 25.56
CA GLU A 240 -3.05 18.83 26.17
C GLU A 240 -4.12 19.13 25.11
N GLN A 241 -3.70 19.64 23.93
CA GLN A 241 -4.60 19.88 22.79
C GLN A 241 -5.26 18.58 22.34
N LEU A 242 -4.49 17.48 22.26
CA LEU A 242 -4.98 16.16 21.87
C LEU A 242 -6.01 15.64 22.88
N GLN A 243 -5.70 15.69 24.17
CA GLN A 243 -6.62 15.27 25.26
C GLN A 243 -7.92 16.08 25.25
N LYS A 244 -7.82 17.40 25.08
CA LYS A 244 -8.98 18.30 24.94
C LYS A 244 -9.82 17.95 23.74
N ALA A 245 -9.21 17.71 22.58
CA ALA A 245 -9.92 17.33 21.36
C ALA A 245 -10.59 15.95 21.47
N ALA A 246 -9.98 15.01 22.19
CA ALA A 246 -10.52 13.68 22.42
C ALA A 246 -11.77 13.69 23.33
N GLY A 247 -11.87 14.66 24.22
CA GLY A 247 -13.00 14.78 25.15
C GLY A 247 -13.11 13.61 26.16
N GLY A 248 -12.04 12.81 26.28
CA GLY A 248 -11.97 11.62 27.15
C GLY A 248 -10.77 10.76 26.87
N PRO A 249 -10.68 9.56 27.46
CA PRO A 249 -9.57 8.66 27.24
C PRO A 249 -9.41 8.26 25.77
N VAL A 250 -8.19 8.40 25.22
CA VAL A 250 -7.82 7.87 23.91
C VAL A 250 -7.65 6.35 24.02
N ARG A 251 -8.43 5.59 23.27
CA ARG A 251 -8.40 4.12 23.30
C ARG A 251 -7.66 3.49 22.14
N ALA A 252 -7.50 4.24 21.03
CA ALA A 252 -6.83 3.75 19.84
C ALA A 252 -5.96 4.85 19.23
N VAL A 253 -4.72 4.48 18.93
CA VAL A 253 -3.73 5.31 18.23
C VAL A 253 -3.22 4.54 17.03
N ILE A 254 -3.17 5.18 15.88
CA ILE A 254 -2.54 4.65 14.66
C ILE A 254 -1.43 5.61 14.25
N ASP A 255 -0.18 5.13 14.33
CA ASP A 255 0.99 5.89 13.89
C ASP A 255 1.37 5.49 12.45
N LEU A 256 1.20 6.43 11.51
CA LEU A 256 1.53 6.27 10.09
C LEU A 256 2.85 6.97 9.73
N VAL A 257 3.55 7.54 10.73
CA VAL A 257 4.85 8.20 10.58
C VAL A 257 5.99 7.28 11.01
N GLY A 258 5.82 6.60 12.14
CA GLY A 258 6.80 5.64 12.65
C GLY A 258 8.13 6.27 13.08
N SER A 259 8.09 7.48 13.68
CA SER A 259 9.28 8.19 14.11
C SER A 259 9.48 8.12 15.63
N ALA A 260 10.71 8.36 16.09
CA ALA A 260 10.98 8.45 17.53
C ALA A 260 10.16 9.55 18.21
N GLN A 261 9.88 10.63 17.50
CA GLN A 261 9.09 11.76 18.01
C GLN A 261 7.61 11.38 18.20
N THR A 262 7.02 10.65 17.25
CA THR A 262 5.62 10.25 17.36
C THR A 262 5.36 9.21 18.45
N THR A 263 6.37 8.41 18.79
CA THR A 263 6.27 7.42 19.88
C THR A 263 6.45 8.02 21.28
N GLN A 264 6.86 9.29 21.39
CA GLN A 264 7.03 10.00 22.68
C GLN A 264 5.81 10.85 23.05
N LEU A 265 4.94 11.14 22.10
CA LEU A 265 3.65 11.82 22.29
C LEU A 265 2.57 10.83 22.72
#